data_df573de865bcf3d946d18f4536142c43
#
_entry.id   df573de865bcf3d946d18f4536142c43
#
_cell.length_a   1.000
_cell.length_b   1.000
_cell.length_c   1.000
_cell.angle_alpha   90.00
_cell.angle_beta   90.00
_cell.angle_gamma   90.00
#
_symmetry.space_group_name_H-M   'P 1'
#
loop_
_entity.id
_entity.type
_entity.pdbx_description
1 polymer ?
#
loop_
_entity_poly.entity_id
_entity_poly.type
_entity_poly.pdbx_seq_one_letter_code
_entity_poly.pdbx_strand_id
1 'polypeptide(L)'
;MNITFRQLRLFLALAETGSVSGAARAMHVTQPTASMQLREVTEAVGLPLYEVIGRRVHLTDAGRELAATARGIVDTWEAFGQRINAMHGLTRGRLRVAVVSTAKYFVPRLLGRFCARYPDIEIALEVL
;
A
#
# COMPACT_ATOMS: atom_id res chain seq x y z
N MET A 1 -8.31 8.23 -20.79
CA MET A 1 -8.21 8.56 -19.36
C MET A 1 -6.75 8.64 -18.96
N ASN A 2 -6.28 9.80 -18.53
CA ASN A 2 -4.90 9.98 -18.07
C ASN A 2 -4.87 10.11 -16.55
N ILE A 3 -4.65 8.99 -15.89
CA ILE A 3 -4.52 8.93 -14.44
C ILE A 3 -3.17 8.32 -14.11
N THR A 4 -2.43 8.95 -13.20
CA THR A 4 -1.13 8.43 -12.76
C THR A 4 -1.33 7.35 -11.70
N PHE A 5 -0.33 6.48 -11.54
CA PHE A 5 -0.32 5.49 -10.47
C PHE A 5 -0.43 6.14 -9.08
N ARG A 6 0.25 7.26 -8.89
CA ARG A 6 0.19 8.00 -7.62
C ARG A 6 -1.21 8.54 -7.35
N GLN A 7 -1.93 8.99 -8.38
CA GLN A 7 -3.32 9.42 -8.25
C GLN A 7 -4.24 8.25 -7.88
N LEU A 8 -4.00 7.07 -8.44
CA LEU A 8 -4.74 5.86 -8.04
C LEU A 8 -4.51 5.53 -6.57
N ARG A 9 -3.27 5.61 -6.10
CA ARG A 9 -2.95 5.41 -4.68
C ARG A 9 -3.63 6.44 -3.79
N LEU A 10 -3.66 7.69 -4.21
CA LEU A 10 -4.34 8.75 -3.47
C LEU A 10 -5.84 8.48 -3.36
N PHE A 11 -6.48 8.10 -4.46
CA PHE A 11 -7.90 7.77 -4.43
C PHE A 11 -8.19 6.57 -3.54
N LEU A 12 -7.34 5.57 -3.59
CA LEU A 12 -7.45 4.41 -2.71
C LEU A 12 -7.32 4.81 -1.23
N ALA A 13 -6.38 5.68 -0.92
CA ALA A 13 -6.21 6.22 0.44
C ALA A 13 -7.45 7.01 0.88
N LEU A 14 -8.07 7.76 -0.04
CA LEU A 14 -9.34 8.45 0.24
C LEU A 14 -10.44 7.46 0.61
N ALA A 15 -10.56 6.38 -0.15
CA ALA A 15 -11.55 5.33 0.11
C ALA A 15 -11.32 4.65 1.46
N GLU A 16 -10.06 4.41 1.82
CA GLU A 16 -9.70 3.72 3.06
C GLU A 16 -9.83 4.62 4.30
N THR A 17 -9.41 5.88 4.19
CA THR A 17 -9.41 6.81 5.34
C THR A 17 -10.74 7.52 5.54
N GLY A 18 -11.53 7.64 4.49
CA GLY A 18 -12.83 8.32 4.54
C GLY A 18 -12.75 9.83 4.62
N SER A 19 -11.58 10.43 4.39
CA SER A 19 -11.43 11.89 4.38
C SER A 19 -10.29 12.34 3.47
N VAL A 20 -10.41 13.55 2.91
CA VAL A 20 -9.35 14.15 2.09
C VAL A 20 -8.11 14.42 2.96
N SER A 21 -8.30 14.87 4.19
CA SER A 21 -7.19 15.09 5.14
C SER A 21 -6.45 13.80 5.45
N GLY A 22 -7.18 12.70 5.68
CA GLY A 22 -6.60 11.38 5.93
C GLY A 22 -5.83 10.86 4.74
N ALA A 23 -6.38 11.02 3.53
CA ALA A 23 -5.70 10.64 2.29
C ALA A 23 -4.41 11.43 2.09
N ALA A 24 -4.45 12.76 2.32
CA ALA A 24 -3.28 13.63 2.21
C ALA A 24 -2.17 13.17 3.16
N ARG A 25 -2.50 12.88 4.42
CA ARG A 25 -1.53 12.38 5.40
C ARG A 25 -0.94 11.04 4.99
N ALA A 26 -1.78 10.11 4.54
CA ALA A 26 -1.32 8.79 4.09
C ALA A 26 -0.34 8.89 2.92
N MET A 27 -0.52 9.86 2.04
CA MET A 27 0.31 10.07 0.86
C MET A 27 1.42 11.10 1.06
N HIS A 28 1.56 11.65 2.26
CA HIS A 28 2.58 12.65 2.61
C HIS A 28 2.52 13.90 1.71
N VAL A 29 1.32 14.37 1.45
CA VAL A 29 1.08 15.61 0.70
C VAL A 29 0.20 16.53 1.51
N THR A 30 0.13 17.81 1.11
CA THR A 30 -0.78 18.77 1.72
C THR A 30 -2.21 18.52 1.28
N GLN A 31 -3.18 18.95 2.09
CA GLN A 31 -4.59 18.79 1.74
C GLN A 31 -4.96 19.53 0.44
N PRO A 32 -4.51 20.78 0.17
CA PRO A 32 -4.78 21.40 -1.12
C PRO A 32 -4.24 20.61 -2.31
N THR A 33 -3.04 20.02 -2.18
CA THR A 33 -2.48 19.16 -3.23
C THR A 33 -3.34 17.92 -3.44
N ALA A 34 -3.75 17.26 -2.37
CA ALA A 34 -4.62 16.09 -2.46
C ALA A 34 -5.95 16.46 -3.13
N SER A 35 -6.56 17.58 -2.75
CA SER A 35 -7.82 18.04 -3.34
C SER A 35 -7.68 18.31 -4.83
N MET A 36 -6.59 18.93 -5.26
CA MET A 36 -6.31 19.21 -6.67
C MET A 36 -6.15 17.89 -7.45
N GLN A 37 -5.38 16.95 -6.93
CA GLN A 37 -5.16 15.66 -7.58
C GLN A 37 -6.46 14.85 -7.70
N LEU A 38 -7.28 14.85 -6.65
CA LEU A 38 -8.58 14.17 -6.68
C LEU A 38 -9.53 14.78 -7.70
N ARG A 39 -9.48 16.10 -7.87
CA ARG A 39 -10.25 16.79 -8.92
C ARG A 39 -9.80 16.36 -10.31
N GLU A 40 -8.48 16.25 -10.53
CA GLU A 40 -7.94 15.76 -11.81
C GLU A 40 -8.39 14.34 -12.09
N VAL A 41 -8.40 13.46 -11.09
CA VAL A 41 -8.90 12.08 -11.24
C VAL A 41 -10.38 12.09 -11.63
N THR A 42 -11.19 12.89 -10.94
CA THR A 42 -12.62 13.01 -11.22
C THR A 42 -12.87 13.50 -12.65
N GLU A 43 -12.12 14.52 -13.08
CA GLU A 43 -12.23 15.04 -14.45
C GLU A 43 -11.81 14.00 -15.50
N ALA A 44 -10.74 13.24 -15.22
CA ALA A 44 -10.27 12.20 -16.13
C ALA A 44 -11.30 11.07 -16.31
N VAL A 45 -11.98 10.68 -15.25
CA VAL A 45 -13.04 9.67 -15.30
C VAL A 45 -14.31 10.23 -15.94
N GLY A 46 -14.63 11.50 -15.69
CA GLY A 46 -15.79 12.17 -16.26
C GLY A 46 -17.09 11.96 -15.49
N LEU A 47 -17.03 11.36 -14.31
CA LEU A 47 -18.19 11.15 -13.44
C LEU A 47 -17.80 11.52 -12.00
N PRO A 48 -18.76 12.00 -11.20
CA PRO A 48 -18.49 12.20 -9.77
C PRO A 48 -18.06 10.89 -9.13
N LEU A 49 -16.99 10.95 -8.33
CA LEU A 49 -16.41 9.75 -7.70
C LEU A 49 -16.76 9.67 -6.22
N TYR A 50 -17.01 10.80 -5.57
CA TYR A 50 -17.36 10.84 -4.16
C TYR A 50 -18.11 12.11 -3.81
N GLU A 51 -18.75 12.07 -2.65
CA GLU A 51 -19.43 13.19 -2.02
C GLU A 51 -18.93 13.34 -0.60
N VAL A 52 -18.85 14.56 -0.09
CA VAL A 52 -18.51 14.83 1.31
C VAL A 52 -19.80 15.16 2.05
N ILE A 53 -20.18 14.28 2.98
CA ILE A 53 -21.38 14.44 3.80
C ILE A 53 -20.96 14.33 5.27
N GLY A 54 -21.19 15.38 6.06
CA GLY A 54 -20.86 15.40 7.47
C GLY A 54 -19.37 15.16 7.72
N ARG A 55 -18.50 15.75 6.92
CA ARG A 55 -17.03 15.62 6.96
C ARG A 55 -16.51 14.23 6.61
N ARG A 56 -17.38 13.37 6.09
CA ARG A 56 -16.97 12.03 5.63
C ARG A 56 -17.16 11.91 4.15
N VAL A 57 -16.25 11.18 3.53
CA VAL A 57 -16.31 10.86 2.10
C VAL A 57 -17.20 9.64 1.91
N HIS A 58 -18.14 9.78 0.98
CA HIS A 58 -18.99 8.68 0.53
C HIS A 58 -18.76 8.47 -0.97
N LEU A 59 -18.33 7.28 -1.34
CA LEU A 59 -18.07 6.96 -2.74
C LEU A 59 -19.38 6.82 -3.51
N THR A 60 -19.38 7.33 -4.75
CA THR A 60 -20.41 7.02 -5.71
C THR A 60 -20.21 5.61 -6.28
N ASP A 61 -21.13 5.13 -7.12
CA ASP A 61 -20.93 3.86 -7.82
C ASP A 61 -19.65 3.87 -8.66
N ALA A 62 -19.42 4.96 -9.40
CA ALA A 62 -18.18 5.13 -10.15
C ALA A 62 -16.96 5.14 -9.24
N GLY A 63 -17.05 5.78 -8.08
CA GLY A 63 -15.98 5.79 -7.08
C GLY A 63 -15.66 4.41 -6.53
N ARG A 64 -16.67 3.60 -6.26
CA ARG A 64 -16.47 2.21 -5.83
C ARG A 64 -15.79 1.37 -6.89
N GLU A 65 -16.18 1.54 -8.14
CA GLU A 65 -15.53 0.86 -9.28
C GLU A 65 -14.06 1.27 -9.39
N LEU A 66 -13.77 2.57 -9.27
CA LEU A 66 -12.40 3.05 -9.31
C LEU A 66 -11.58 2.52 -8.13
N ALA A 67 -12.13 2.51 -6.93
CA ALA A 67 -11.43 2.01 -5.75
C ALA A 67 -11.07 0.52 -5.89
N ALA A 68 -11.99 -0.30 -6.38
CA ALA A 68 -11.75 -1.72 -6.63
C ALA A 68 -10.66 -1.92 -7.69
N THR A 69 -10.72 -1.15 -8.77
CA THR A 69 -9.72 -1.19 -9.84
C THR A 69 -8.35 -0.75 -9.33
N ALA A 70 -8.31 0.34 -8.58
CA ALA A 70 -7.07 0.85 -8.00
C ALA A 70 -6.43 -0.17 -7.05
N ARG A 71 -7.23 -0.85 -6.23
CA ARG A 71 -6.75 -1.91 -5.33
C ARG A 71 -6.10 -3.03 -6.12
N GLY A 72 -6.73 -3.48 -7.19
CA GLY A 72 -6.19 -4.53 -8.06
C GLY A 72 -4.88 -4.12 -8.73
N ILE A 73 -4.77 -2.88 -9.20
CA ILE A 73 -3.56 -2.35 -9.83
C ILE A 73 -2.42 -2.24 -8.81
N VAL A 74 -2.70 -1.69 -7.63
CA VAL A 74 -1.70 -1.55 -6.56
C VAL A 74 -1.22 -2.92 -6.10
N ASP A 75 -2.13 -3.86 -5.88
CA ASP A 75 -1.77 -5.22 -5.46
C ASP A 75 -0.91 -5.92 -6.51
N THR A 76 -1.24 -5.77 -7.78
CA THR A 76 -0.45 -6.33 -8.89
C THR A 76 0.94 -5.73 -8.92
N TRP A 77 1.06 -4.43 -8.72
CA TRP A 77 2.35 -3.74 -8.68
C TRP A 77 3.20 -4.20 -7.49
N GLU A 78 2.60 -4.31 -6.31
CA GLU A 78 3.30 -4.80 -5.12
C GLU A 78 3.76 -6.24 -5.28
N ALA A 79 2.93 -7.10 -5.89
CA ALA A 79 3.31 -8.48 -6.20
C ALA A 79 4.51 -8.54 -7.16
N PHE A 80 4.56 -7.66 -8.15
CA PHE A 80 5.71 -7.52 -9.02
C PHE A 80 6.97 -7.16 -8.22
N GLY A 81 6.87 -6.17 -7.32
CA GLY A 81 7.98 -5.79 -6.45
C GLY A 81 8.53 -6.96 -5.64
N GLN A 82 7.62 -7.78 -5.09
CA GLN A 82 8.01 -8.97 -4.33
C GLN A 82 8.73 -10.00 -5.19
N ARG A 83 8.28 -10.21 -6.43
CA ARG A 83 8.95 -11.11 -7.37
C ARG A 83 10.35 -10.61 -7.73
N ILE A 84 10.51 -9.32 -7.93
CA ILE A 84 11.83 -8.71 -8.21
C ILE A 84 12.76 -8.87 -7.01
N ASN A 85 12.26 -8.65 -5.79
CA ASN A 85 13.05 -8.86 -4.57
C ASN A 85 13.51 -10.32 -4.44
N ALA A 86 12.66 -11.28 -4.79
CA ALA A 86 13.02 -12.69 -4.81
C ALA A 86 14.11 -13.00 -5.85
N MET A 87 14.09 -12.31 -7.00
CA MET A 87 15.12 -12.46 -8.04
C MET A 87 16.48 -11.91 -7.60
N HIS A 88 16.51 -10.92 -6.71
CA HIS A 88 17.76 -10.45 -6.11
C HIS A 88 18.38 -11.47 -5.14
N GLY A 89 17.65 -12.53 -4.85
CA GLY A 89 18.11 -13.59 -3.98
C GLY A 89 18.07 -13.25 -2.51
N LEU A 90 18.63 -14.15 -1.68
CA LEU A 90 18.63 -13.98 -0.23
C LEU A 90 19.63 -12.94 0.28
N THR A 91 20.45 -12.35 -0.59
CA THR A 91 21.39 -11.28 -0.22
C THR A 91 20.70 -9.92 -0.12
N ARG A 92 19.57 -9.77 -0.83
CA ARG A 92 18.71 -8.59 -0.79
C ARG A 92 17.27 -9.06 -0.73
N GLY A 93 16.50 -8.47 0.11
CA GLY A 93 15.10 -8.79 0.19
C GLY A 93 14.61 -8.83 1.61
N ARG A 94 13.40 -9.32 1.77
CA ARG A 94 12.74 -9.45 3.05
C ARG A 94 12.35 -10.89 3.28
N LEU A 95 12.92 -11.49 4.33
CA LEU A 95 12.55 -12.82 4.76
C LEU A 95 11.53 -12.72 5.90
N ARG A 96 10.33 -13.28 5.69
CA ARG A 96 9.32 -13.39 6.75
C ARG A 96 9.33 -14.80 7.30
N VAL A 97 9.51 -14.89 8.60
CA VAL A 97 9.53 -16.18 9.29
C VAL A 97 8.40 -16.20 10.32
N ALA A 98 7.49 -17.15 10.14
CA ALA A 98 6.43 -17.41 11.11
C ALA A 98 6.82 -18.65 11.91
N VAL A 99 6.81 -18.55 13.24
CA VAL A 99 7.18 -19.65 14.13
C VAL A 99 6.08 -19.90 15.15
N VAL A 100 5.99 -21.17 15.59
CA VAL A 100 5.13 -21.52 16.73
C VAL A 100 5.83 -21.16 18.04
N SER A 101 5.05 -20.96 19.11
CA SER A 101 5.58 -20.53 20.41
C SER A 101 6.69 -21.42 20.95
N THR A 102 6.62 -22.73 20.68
CA THR A 102 7.61 -23.69 21.14
C THR A 102 8.99 -23.52 20.50
N ALA A 103 9.04 -22.89 19.29
CA ALA A 103 10.28 -22.67 18.55
C ALA A 103 10.90 -21.29 18.81
N LYS A 104 10.24 -20.40 19.56
CA LYS A 104 10.63 -19.01 19.70
C LYS A 104 12.04 -18.77 20.28
N TYR A 105 12.57 -19.72 21.04
CA TYR A 105 13.93 -19.61 21.60
C TYR A 105 15.01 -20.13 20.67
N PHE A 106 14.66 -20.98 19.74
CA PHE A 106 15.60 -21.61 18.81
C PHE A 106 15.76 -20.80 17.52
N VAL A 107 14.64 -20.37 16.92
CA VAL A 107 14.64 -19.67 15.64
C VAL A 107 15.45 -18.36 15.67
N PRO A 108 15.39 -17.50 16.71
CA PRO A 108 16.20 -16.29 16.75
C PRO A 108 17.71 -16.52 16.63
N ARG A 109 18.22 -17.64 17.13
CA ARG A 109 19.66 -17.97 16.99
C ARG A 109 20.01 -18.29 15.54
N LEU A 110 19.17 -19.05 14.85
CA LEU A 110 19.34 -19.35 13.43
C LEU A 110 19.27 -18.09 12.59
N LEU A 111 18.29 -17.23 12.87
CA LEU A 111 18.12 -15.96 12.17
C LEU A 111 19.30 -15.03 12.42
N GLY A 112 19.86 -15.00 13.63
CA GLY A 112 21.06 -14.23 13.93
C GLY A 112 22.25 -14.63 13.08
N ARG A 113 22.47 -15.94 12.92
CA ARG A 113 23.53 -16.48 12.05
C ARG A 113 23.28 -16.15 10.58
N PHE A 114 22.04 -16.25 10.15
CA PHE A 114 21.64 -15.93 8.79
C PHE A 114 21.85 -14.43 8.48
N CYS A 115 21.43 -13.54 9.38
CA CYS A 115 21.63 -12.10 9.23
C CYS A 115 23.09 -11.71 9.20
N ALA A 116 23.94 -12.37 10.01
CA ALA A 116 25.39 -12.11 10.00
C ALA A 116 26.02 -12.49 8.66
N ARG A 117 25.54 -13.55 8.01
CA ARG A 117 26.03 -13.99 6.70
C ARG A 117 25.42 -13.20 5.54
N TYR A 118 24.18 -12.72 5.68
CA TYR A 118 23.45 -11.99 4.65
C TYR A 118 22.91 -10.66 5.22
N PRO A 119 23.77 -9.67 5.47
CA PRO A 119 23.39 -8.45 6.20
C PRO A 119 22.39 -7.57 5.44
N ASP A 120 22.28 -7.73 4.11
CA ASP A 120 21.36 -6.94 3.29
C ASP A 120 19.92 -7.47 3.28
N ILE A 121 19.64 -8.54 4.04
CA ILE A 121 18.30 -9.12 4.13
C ILE A 121 17.57 -8.55 5.34
N GLU A 122 16.37 -8.05 5.12
CA GLU A 122 15.44 -7.68 6.16
C GLU A 122 14.62 -8.90 6.58
N ILE A 123 14.58 -9.18 7.90
CA ILE A 123 13.83 -10.30 8.45
C ILE A 123 12.69 -9.79 9.32
N ALA A 124 11.49 -10.31 9.07
CA ALA A 124 10.33 -10.10 9.94
C ALA A 124 9.97 -11.43 10.61
N LEU A 125 10.09 -11.48 11.93
CA LEU A 125 9.76 -12.65 12.73
C LEU A 125 8.35 -12.54 13.29
N GLU A 126 7.52 -13.56 13.03
CA GLU A 126 6.16 -13.63 13.51
C GLU A 126 5.98 -14.90 14.34
N VAL A 127 5.55 -14.74 15.59
CA VAL A 127 5.29 -15.86 16.51
C VAL A 127 3.81 -16.19 16.46
N LEU A 128 3.50 -17.43 16.12
CA LEU A 128 2.14 -17.93 16.03
C LEU A 128 1.67 -18.57 17.35
#